data_505194fcfb2accfa74f4a4a65a4bc0f0
#
_entry.id   505194fcfb2accfa74f4a4a65a4bc0f0
#
_cell.length_a   1.000
_cell.length_b   1.000
_cell.length_c   1.000
_cell.angle_alpha   90.00
_cell.angle_beta   90.00
_cell.angle_gamma   90.00
#
_symmetry.space_group_name_H-M   'P 1'
#
loop_
_entity.id
_entity.type
_entity.pdbx_description
1 polymer ?
#
loop_
_entity_poly.entity_id
_entity_poly.type
_entity_poly.pdbx_seq_one_letter_code
_entity_poly.pdbx_strand_id
1 'polypeptide(L)'
;PTESEREDLLRKLGRDTDTTYESLRRDAENIASGKVAEEEKPAEIRESKDGIAEAERFALCAALLEKQYAQTFNFRGYDFSDPVRNKLADIIAESRENGKRVFPSTVATLFGEDELVEYNAVLSSGDNVFGSNGETRYFTDCVSKMMKNKLETELAQLNEVFRAETDTEKRKEIVGAIAKITAKLAKY
;
A
#
# COMPACT_ATOMS: atom_id res chain seq x y z
N PRO A 1 -18.23 -41.22 -8.62
CA PRO A 1 -19.36 -40.33 -8.93
C PRO A 1 -19.51 -40.18 -10.43
N THR A 2 -20.75 -40.24 -10.90
CA THR A 2 -21.08 -40.00 -12.31
C THR A 2 -20.80 -38.53 -12.64
N GLU A 3 -20.66 -38.20 -13.93
CA GLU A 3 -20.41 -36.84 -14.39
C GLU A 3 -21.50 -35.85 -13.90
N SER A 4 -22.74 -36.30 -13.88
CA SER A 4 -23.88 -35.56 -13.34
C SER A 4 -23.77 -35.26 -11.84
N GLU A 5 -23.37 -36.25 -11.05
CA GLU A 5 -23.16 -36.05 -9.59
C GLU A 5 -22.00 -35.07 -9.29
N ARG A 6 -20.99 -35.07 -10.16
CA ARG A 6 -19.87 -34.15 -10.08
C ARG A 6 -20.31 -32.70 -10.37
N GLU A 7 -21.11 -32.50 -11.39
CA GLU A 7 -21.67 -31.19 -11.74
C GLU A 7 -22.55 -30.63 -10.64
N ASP A 8 -23.42 -31.46 -10.04
CA ASP A 8 -24.29 -31.04 -8.96
C ASP A 8 -23.52 -30.66 -7.70
N LEU A 9 -22.44 -31.40 -7.39
CA LEU A 9 -21.54 -31.05 -6.27
C LEU A 9 -20.82 -29.73 -6.51
N LEU A 10 -20.29 -29.49 -7.71
CA LEU A 10 -19.62 -28.24 -8.05
C LEU A 10 -20.57 -27.04 -8.02
N ARG A 11 -21.80 -27.20 -8.48
CA ARG A 11 -22.84 -26.14 -8.40
C ARG A 11 -23.25 -25.83 -6.97
N LYS A 12 -23.30 -26.86 -6.11
CA LYS A 12 -23.59 -26.67 -4.67
C LYS A 12 -22.45 -25.95 -3.99
N LEU A 13 -21.21 -26.39 -4.25
CA LEU A 13 -20.00 -25.77 -3.71
C LEU A 13 -19.88 -24.29 -4.14
N GLY A 14 -20.19 -24.00 -5.40
CA GLY A 14 -20.16 -22.64 -5.93
C GLY A 14 -21.13 -21.69 -5.21
N ARG A 15 -22.32 -22.20 -4.83
CA ARG A 15 -23.29 -21.45 -4.03
C ARG A 15 -22.84 -21.23 -2.59
N ASP A 16 -22.18 -22.23 -2.01
CA ASP A 16 -21.74 -22.17 -0.61
C ASP A 16 -20.49 -21.29 -0.42
N THR A 17 -19.69 -21.12 -1.48
CA THR A 17 -18.39 -20.38 -1.45
C THR A 17 -18.40 -19.07 -2.23
N ASP A 18 -19.54 -18.67 -2.81
CA ASP A 18 -19.68 -17.50 -3.70
C ASP A 18 -18.68 -17.53 -4.90
N THR A 19 -18.36 -18.74 -5.36
CA THR A 19 -17.40 -18.98 -6.44
C THR A 19 -18.17 -19.42 -7.70
N THR A 20 -17.73 -18.98 -8.89
CA THR A 20 -18.41 -19.36 -10.14
C THR A 20 -18.19 -20.85 -10.45
N TYR A 21 -19.23 -21.52 -10.97
CA TYR A 21 -19.17 -22.92 -11.41
C TYR A 21 -18.02 -23.18 -12.36
N GLU A 22 -17.74 -22.26 -13.28
CA GLU A 22 -16.67 -22.40 -14.29
C GLU A 22 -15.27 -22.40 -13.67
N SER A 23 -15.05 -21.62 -12.61
CA SER A 23 -13.79 -21.63 -11.85
C SER A 23 -13.59 -22.97 -11.15
N LEU A 24 -14.58 -23.44 -10.41
CA LEU A 24 -14.53 -24.73 -9.71
C LEU A 24 -14.36 -25.91 -10.66
N ARG A 25 -15.00 -25.87 -11.84
CA ARG A 25 -14.84 -26.90 -12.87
C ARG A 25 -13.41 -26.94 -13.39
N ARG A 26 -12.80 -25.78 -13.70
CA ARG A 26 -11.42 -25.68 -14.17
C ARG A 26 -10.43 -26.24 -13.13
N ASP A 27 -10.65 -25.90 -11.86
CA ASP A 27 -9.80 -26.40 -10.77
C ASP A 27 -9.93 -27.91 -10.60
N ALA A 28 -11.14 -28.45 -10.71
CA ALA A 28 -11.38 -29.90 -10.65
C ALA A 28 -10.74 -30.64 -11.87
N GLU A 29 -10.77 -30.06 -13.06
CA GLU A 29 -10.12 -30.61 -14.25
C GLU A 29 -8.58 -30.56 -14.13
N ASN A 30 -8.02 -29.49 -13.56
CA ASN A 30 -6.58 -29.36 -13.30
C ASN A 30 -6.10 -30.40 -12.28
N ILE A 31 -6.85 -30.64 -11.21
CA ILE A 31 -6.55 -31.67 -10.20
C ILE A 31 -6.63 -33.07 -10.84
N ALA A 32 -7.67 -33.33 -11.62
CA ALA A 32 -7.89 -34.62 -12.25
C ALA A 32 -6.84 -34.98 -13.34
N SER A 33 -6.27 -33.96 -13.99
CA SER A 33 -5.24 -34.11 -15.02
C SER A 33 -3.82 -34.26 -14.44
N GLY A 34 -3.66 -34.31 -13.12
CA GLY A 34 -2.35 -34.39 -12.47
C GLY A 34 -1.50 -33.11 -12.62
N LYS A 35 -2.05 -32.07 -13.24
CA LYS A 35 -1.57 -30.72 -13.11
C LYS A 35 -1.99 -30.20 -11.73
N VAL A 36 -1.40 -30.80 -10.66
CA VAL A 36 -1.29 -30.06 -9.42
C VAL A 36 -0.68 -28.74 -9.84
N ALA A 37 -1.45 -27.66 -9.72
CA ALA A 37 -0.86 -26.35 -9.79
C ALA A 37 0.39 -26.48 -8.90
N GLU A 38 1.60 -26.34 -9.46
CA GLU A 38 2.74 -25.99 -8.65
C GLU A 38 2.16 -24.95 -7.71
N GLU A 39 2.20 -25.26 -6.39
CA GLU A 39 1.88 -24.22 -5.42
C GLU A 39 2.64 -23.01 -5.95
N GLU A 40 1.91 -22.08 -6.53
CA GLU A 40 2.47 -20.77 -6.83
C GLU A 40 3.03 -20.41 -5.48
N LYS A 41 4.35 -20.57 -5.34
CA LYS A 41 5.12 -19.96 -4.26
C LYS A 41 4.50 -18.60 -4.17
N PRO A 42 3.92 -18.21 -3.01
CA PRO A 42 3.17 -16.98 -2.91
C PRO A 42 4.01 -15.99 -3.68
N ALA A 43 3.49 -15.54 -4.82
CA ALA A 43 4.23 -14.70 -5.73
C ALA A 43 4.79 -13.67 -4.80
N GLU A 44 6.13 -13.57 -4.70
CA GLU A 44 6.73 -12.44 -4.04
C GLU A 44 5.92 -11.29 -4.58
N ILE A 45 5.03 -10.77 -3.74
CA ILE A 45 4.19 -9.65 -4.08
C ILE A 45 5.24 -8.57 -4.29
N ARG A 46 5.73 -8.49 -5.54
CA ARG A 46 6.39 -7.29 -6.01
C ARG A 46 5.29 -6.28 -5.84
N GLU A 47 5.34 -5.60 -4.68
CA GLU A 47 4.38 -4.57 -4.36
C GLU A 47 4.42 -3.65 -5.56
N SER A 48 3.39 -3.73 -6.39
CA SER A 48 3.35 -2.97 -7.63
C SER A 48 3.46 -1.51 -7.22
N LYS A 49 4.15 -0.69 -8.01
CA LYS A 49 4.23 0.77 -7.75
C LYS A 49 2.83 1.36 -7.54
N ASP A 50 1.82 0.78 -8.18
CA ASP A 50 0.41 1.12 -8.03
C ASP A 50 -0.09 0.90 -6.59
N GLY A 51 0.33 -0.17 -5.93
CA GLY A 51 -0.09 -0.45 -4.56
C GLY A 51 0.49 0.50 -3.50
N ILE A 52 1.67 1.09 -3.74
CA ILE A 52 2.22 2.15 -2.88
C ILE A 52 1.50 3.47 -3.14
N ALA A 53 1.28 3.82 -4.41
CA ALA A 53 0.54 5.01 -4.78
C ALA A 53 -0.87 5.02 -4.16
N GLU A 54 -1.54 3.88 -4.12
CA GLU A 54 -2.85 3.74 -3.52
C GLU A 54 -2.82 3.87 -1.98
N ALA A 55 -1.82 3.29 -1.33
CA ALA A 55 -1.62 3.45 0.12
C ALA A 55 -1.33 4.92 0.48
N GLU A 56 -0.52 5.63 -0.31
CA GLU A 56 -0.23 7.05 -0.15
C GLU A 56 -1.50 7.91 -0.31
N ARG A 57 -2.29 7.66 -1.35
CA ARG A 57 -3.56 8.36 -1.60
C ARG A 57 -4.51 8.19 -0.44
N PHE A 58 -4.73 6.96 0.00
CA PHE A 58 -5.62 6.69 1.11
C PHE A 58 -5.16 7.33 2.42
N ALA A 59 -3.87 7.23 2.75
CA ALA A 59 -3.33 7.83 3.97
C ALA A 59 -3.52 9.35 3.99
N LEU A 60 -3.32 10.03 2.85
CA LEU A 60 -3.55 11.47 2.70
C LEU A 60 -5.04 11.83 2.76
N CYS A 61 -5.91 11.05 2.11
CA CYS A 61 -7.35 11.22 2.17
C CYS A 61 -7.86 11.12 3.61
N ALA A 62 -7.45 10.08 4.33
CA ALA A 62 -7.81 9.88 5.72
C ALA A 62 -7.35 11.05 6.61
N ALA A 63 -6.12 11.51 6.42
CA ALA A 63 -5.57 12.63 7.20
C ALA A 63 -6.25 13.98 6.88
N LEU A 64 -6.71 14.16 5.65
CA LEU A 64 -7.43 15.37 5.23
C LEU A 64 -8.85 15.40 5.80
N LEU A 65 -9.55 14.27 5.81
CA LEU A 65 -10.93 14.17 6.25
C LEU A 65 -11.04 14.07 7.78
N GLU A 66 -10.15 13.29 8.42
CA GLU A 66 -10.21 12.97 9.82
C GLU A 66 -8.95 13.40 10.58
N LYS A 67 -9.10 14.40 11.44
CA LYS A 67 -8.00 15.00 12.23
C LYS A 67 -7.17 13.97 13.01
N GLN A 68 -7.78 12.90 13.47
CA GLN A 68 -7.07 11.84 14.21
C GLN A 68 -5.95 11.23 13.39
N TYR A 69 -6.15 10.96 12.10
CA TYR A 69 -5.12 10.38 11.24
C TYR A 69 -4.01 11.37 10.89
N ALA A 70 -4.33 12.65 10.76
CA ALA A 70 -3.32 13.69 10.57
C ALA A 70 -2.33 13.78 11.74
N GLN A 71 -2.71 13.31 12.93
CA GLN A 71 -1.87 13.36 14.14
C GLN A 71 -1.02 12.10 14.35
N THR A 72 -1.38 10.98 13.72
CA THR A 72 -0.74 9.67 13.94
C THR A 72 0.49 9.43 13.08
N PHE A 73 0.63 10.14 11.97
CA PHE A 73 1.72 9.95 11.02
C PHE A 73 2.41 11.28 10.68
N ASN A 74 3.74 11.26 10.57
CA ASN A 74 4.50 12.45 10.17
C ASN A 74 4.55 12.54 8.64
N PHE A 75 3.53 13.13 8.04
CA PHE A 75 3.40 13.27 6.58
C PHE A 75 4.56 14.05 5.96
N ARG A 76 5.03 15.13 6.61
CA ARG A 76 6.17 15.94 6.11
C ARG A 76 7.50 15.18 6.11
N GLY A 77 7.64 14.14 6.92
CA GLY A 77 8.83 13.30 6.99
C GLY A 77 8.85 12.13 6.01
N TYR A 78 7.83 12.01 5.17
CA TYR A 78 7.72 10.99 4.13
C TYR A 78 7.82 11.64 2.75
N ASP A 79 8.63 11.07 1.87
CA ASP A 79 8.78 11.51 0.48
C ASP A 79 7.81 10.73 -0.40
N PHE A 80 6.69 11.36 -0.73
CA PHE A 80 5.65 10.76 -1.56
C PHE A 80 6.13 10.62 -3.01
N SER A 81 5.67 9.59 -3.68
CA SER A 81 6.06 9.29 -5.05
C SER A 81 5.53 10.28 -6.10
N ASP A 82 4.64 11.20 -5.70
CA ASP A 82 4.04 12.21 -6.56
C ASP A 82 4.14 13.62 -5.93
N PRO A 83 4.50 14.67 -6.71
CA PRO A 83 4.66 16.04 -6.19
C PRO A 83 3.36 16.63 -5.64
N VAL A 84 2.20 16.26 -6.17
CA VAL A 84 0.90 16.71 -5.67
C VAL A 84 0.63 16.16 -4.28
N ARG A 85 1.01 14.88 -4.05
CA ARG A 85 0.90 14.24 -2.73
C ARG A 85 1.84 14.86 -1.71
N ASN A 86 3.07 15.23 -2.10
CA ASN A 86 4.00 15.97 -1.23
C ASN A 86 3.41 17.33 -0.84
N LYS A 87 2.89 18.10 -1.81
CA LYS A 87 2.24 19.39 -1.56
C LYS A 87 1.03 19.24 -0.61
N LEU A 88 0.21 18.22 -0.80
CA LEU A 88 -0.92 17.94 0.08
C LEU A 88 -0.48 17.56 1.50
N ALA A 89 0.58 16.75 1.62
CA ALA A 89 1.18 16.38 2.90
C ALA A 89 1.67 17.60 3.69
N ASP A 90 2.28 18.58 3.02
CA ASP A 90 2.71 19.85 3.63
C ASP A 90 1.52 20.67 4.14
N ILE A 91 0.45 20.75 3.35
CA ILE A 91 -0.79 21.45 3.74
C ILE A 91 -1.42 20.81 4.99
N ILE A 92 -1.47 19.47 5.02
CA ILE A 92 -1.99 18.70 6.18
C ILE A 92 -1.11 18.94 7.41
N ALA A 93 0.21 18.89 7.25
CA ALA A 93 1.15 19.10 8.34
C ALA A 93 1.07 20.53 8.91
N GLU A 94 1.01 21.54 8.05
CA GLU A 94 0.83 22.95 8.47
C GLU A 94 -0.49 23.18 9.20
N SER A 95 -1.57 22.58 8.69
CA SER A 95 -2.88 22.63 9.34
C SER A 95 -2.83 22.06 10.77
N ARG A 96 -2.14 20.92 10.93
CA ARG A 96 -1.93 20.28 12.21
C ARG A 96 -1.15 21.17 13.18
N GLU A 97 -0.05 21.78 12.73
CA GLU A 97 0.79 22.68 13.53
C GLU A 97 -0.01 23.90 14.00
N ASN A 98 -0.86 24.44 13.14
CA ASN A 98 -1.70 25.60 13.42
C ASN A 98 -3.00 25.25 14.15
N GLY A 99 -3.30 23.98 14.42
CA GLY A 99 -4.54 23.52 15.04
C GLY A 99 -5.81 23.80 14.23
N LYS A 100 -5.66 24.19 12.96
CA LYS A 100 -6.77 24.52 12.06
C LYS A 100 -7.26 23.28 11.33
N ARG A 101 -8.57 23.19 11.12
CA ARG A 101 -9.14 22.16 10.23
C ARG A 101 -9.05 22.66 8.78
N VAL A 102 -8.58 21.79 7.90
CA VAL A 102 -8.56 22.05 6.46
C VAL A 102 -9.75 21.35 5.83
N PHE A 103 -10.44 22.06 4.94
CA PHE A 103 -11.56 21.48 4.21
C PHE A 103 -11.11 21.13 2.79
N PRO A 104 -11.53 19.98 2.25
CA PRO A 104 -11.15 19.56 0.89
C PRO A 104 -11.43 20.62 -0.18
N SER A 105 -12.58 21.31 -0.10
CA SER A 105 -12.92 22.39 -1.05
C SER A 105 -11.95 23.55 -1.02
N THR A 106 -11.44 23.90 0.17
CA THR A 106 -10.43 24.97 0.31
C THR A 106 -9.08 24.53 -0.23
N VAL A 107 -8.71 23.27 0.03
CA VAL A 107 -7.46 22.70 -0.46
C VAL A 107 -7.45 22.62 -1.98
N ALA A 108 -8.57 22.25 -2.60
CA ALA A 108 -8.70 22.20 -4.06
C ALA A 108 -8.33 23.51 -4.75
N THR A 109 -8.59 24.66 -4.11
CA THR A 109 -8.24 25.98 -4.69
C THR A 109 -6.74 26.27 -4.72
N LEU A 110 -5.93 25.47 -4.04
CA LEU A 110 -4.46 25.60 -4.00
C LEU A 110 -3.76 24.80 -5.10
N PHE A 111 -4.51 23.98 -5.86
CA PHE A 111 -3.99 23.13 -6.93
C PHE A 111 -4.35 23.69 -8.30
N GLY A 112 -3.42 23.54 -9.26
CA GLY A 112 -3.67 23.82 -10.67
C GLY A 112 -4.52 22.73 -11.34
N GLU A 113 -5.02 23.00 -12.54
CA GLU A 113 -5.88 22.07 -13.28
C GLU A 113 -5.26 20.69 -13.46
N ASP A 114 -3.96 20.62 -13.80
CA ASP A 114 -3.23 19.36 -13.96
C ASP A 114 -3.06 18.61 -12.62
N GLU A 115 -2.88 19.35 -11.53
CA GLU A 115 -2.73 18.79 -10.19
C GLU A 115 -4.05 18.25 -9.62
N LEU A 116 -5.19 18.80 -10.05
CA LEU A 116 -6.51 18.38 -9.59
C LEU A 116 -6.85 16.94 -9.94
N VAL A 117 -6.24 16.38 -10.99
CA VAL A 117 -6.44 14.96 -11.36
C VAL A 117 -5.96 14.06 -10.24
N GLU A 118 -4.74 14.25 -9.76
CA GLU A 118 -4.18 13.45 -8.65
C GLU A 118 -4.85 13.79 -7.31
N TYR A 119 -5.17 15.06 -7.07
CA TYR A 119 -5.92 15.47 -5.88
C TYR A 119 -7.28 14.79 -5.78
N ASN A 120 -8.03 14.70 -6.88
CA ASN A 120 -9.31 14.00 -6.93
C ASN A 120 -9.14 12.48 -6.75
N ALA A 121 -8.06 11.90 -7.29
CA ALA A 121 -7.72 10.50 -7.05
C ALA A 121 -7.44 10.22 -5.57
N VAL A 122 -6.79 11.17 -4.86
CA VAL A 122 -6.63 11.10 -3.40
C VAL A 122 -7.98 11.09 -2.70
N LEU A 123 -8.89 12.00 -3.04
CA LEU A 123 -10.22 12.05 -2.39
C LEU A 123 -11.03 10.79 -2.64
N SER A 124 -11.03 10.27 -3.87
CA SER A 124 -11.79 9.07 -4.25
C SER A 124 -11.24 7.78 -3.63
N SER A 125 -9.98 7.77 -3.17
CA SER A 125 -9.37 6.59 -2.54
C SER A 125 -10.05 6.18 -1.23
N GLY A 126 -10.82 7.08 -0.61
CA GLY A 126 -11.56 6.86 0.63
C GLY A 126 -12.98 6.36 0.45
N ASP A 127 -13.57 6.43 -0.75
CA ASP A 127 -15.02 6.28 -0.97
C ASP A 127 -15.61 4.95 -0.47
N ASN A 128 -14.83 3.88 -0.45
CA ASN A 128 -15.30 2.55 -0.04
C ASN A 128 -14.85 2.14 1.37
N VAL A 129 -14.05 2.94 2.04
CA VAL A 129 -13.41 2.58 3.32
C VAL A 129 -13.96 3.39 4.49
N PHE A 130 -14.24 4.68 4.27
CA PHE A 130 -14.76 5.55 5.32
C PHE A 130 -16.13 5.12 5.82
N GLY A 131 -16.26 5.10 7.17
CA GLY A 131 -17.47 4.63 7.83
C GLY A 131 -17.57 3.11 7.99
N SER A 132 -16.57 2.35 7.55
CA SER A 132 -16.48 0.91 7.82
C SER A 132 -15.80 0.64 9.15
N ASN A 133 -16.14 -0.50 9.79
CA ASN A 133 -15.48 -0.93 11.04
C ASN A 133 -13.97 -1.25 10.86
N GLY A 134 -13.46 -1.24 9.62
CA GLY A 134 -12.08 -1.57 9.26
C GLY A 134 -11.20 -0.35 8.96
N GLU A 135 -11.73 0.87 8.96
CA GLU A 135 -11.05 2.09 8.52
C GLU A 135 -9.69 2.31 9.21
N THR A 136 -9.66 2.26 10.54
CA THR A 136 -8.43 2.48 11.31
C THR A 136 -7.38 1.41 11.02
N ARG A 137 -7.79 0.15 10.84
CA ARG A 137 -6.89 -0.94 10.48
C ARG A 137 -6.32 -0.72 9.08
N TYR A 138 -7.18 -0.38 8.12
CA TYR A 138 -6.75 -0.11 6.76
C TYR A 138 -5.77 1.06 6.67
N PHE A 139 -6.03 2.16 7.42
CA PHE A 139 -5.07 3.27 7.53
C PHE A 139 -3.71 2.80 8.08
N THR A 140 -3.72 2.01 9.15
CA THR A 140 -2.50 1.48 9.76
C THR A 140 -1.73 0.59 8.79
N ASP A 141 -2.42 -0.26 8.03
CA ASP A 141 -1.83 -1.12 7.01
C ASP A 141 -1.22 -0.30 5.87
N CYS A 142 -1.89 0.76 5.41
CA CYS A 142 -1.36 1.69 4.41
C CYS A 142 -0.08 2.39 4.90
N VAL A 143 -0.09 2.94 6.11
CA VAL A 143 1.08 3.60 6.71
C VAL A 143 2.24 2.60 6.88
N SER A 144 1.95 1.39 7.34
CA SER A 144 2.96 0.32 7.48
C SER A 144 3.60 -0.01 6.14
N LYS A 145 2.79 -0.15 5.09
CA LYS A 145 3.25 -0.38 3.72
C LYS A 145 4.13 0.75 3.19
N MET A 146 3.72 1.99 3.39
CA MET A 146 4.50 3.17 3.03
C MET A 146 5.85 3.20 3.75
N MET A 147 5.88 2.96 5.07
CA MET A 147 7.10 2.96 5.86
C MET A 147 8.05 1.83 5.47
N LYS A 148 7.51 0.64 5.19
CA LYS A 148 8.28 -0.49 4.69
C LYS A 148 8.96 -0.16 3.36
N ASN A 149 8.20 0.36 2.38
CA ASN A 149 8.71 0.78 1.08
C ASN A 149 9.82 1.84 1.20
N LYS A 150 9.65 2.83 2.10
CA LYS A 150 10.68 3.83 2.38
C LYS A 150 11.98 3.18 2.86
N LEU A 151 11.89 2.28 3.84
CA LEU A 151 13.06 1.59 4.39
C LEU A 151 13.75 0.68 3.35
N GLU A 152 12.98 0.01 2.49
CA GLU A 152 13.51 -0.80 1.39
C GLU A 152 14.25 0.06 0.35
N THR A 153 13.71 1.23 0.03
CA THR A 153 14.36 2.20 -0.86
C THR A 153 15.65 2.74 -0.26
N GLU A 154 15.64 3.14 1.01
CA GLU A 154 16.83 3.59 1.73
C GLU A 154 17.90 2.48 1.79
N LEU A 155 17.48 1.23 2.03
CA LEU A 155 18.39 0.07 2.04
C LEU A 155 19.03 -0.17 0.67
N ALA A 156 18.25 -0.06 -0.40
CA ALA A 156 18.77 -0.20 -1.76
C ALA A 156 19.79 0.88 -2.09
N GLN A 157 19.52 2.15 -1.75
CA GLN A 157 20.45 3.27 -1.94
C GLN A 157 21.75 3.07 -1.14
N LEU A 158 21.68 2.67 0.12
CA LEU A 158 22.86 2.40 0.93
C LEU A 158 23.70 1.25 0.39
N ASN A 159 23.07 0.22 -0.15
CA ASN A 159 23.79 -0.89 -0.79
C ASN A 159 24.52 -0.43 -2.06
N GLU A 160 23.96 0.47 -2.84
CA GLU A 160 24.65 1.06 -4.00
C GLU A 160 25.84 1.93 -3.59
N VAL A 161 25.63 2.80 -2.58
CA VAL A 161 26.73 3.60 -2.03
C VAL A 161 27.84 2.72 -1.46
N PHE A 162 27.49 1.64 -0.75
CA PHE A 162 28.47 0.68 -0.23
C PHE A 162 29.31 0.01 -1.32
N ARG A 163 28.69 -0.31 -2.46
CA ARG A 163 29.39 -0.92 -3.61
C ARG A 163 30.41 0.05 -4.25
N ALA A 164 30.06 1.34 -4.28
CA ALA A 164 30.90 2.38 -4.89
C ALA A 164 31.99 2.91 -3.93
N GLU A 165 31.82 2.77 -2.61
CA GLU A 165 32.74 3.32 -1.60
C GLU A 165 33.98 2.45 -1.47
N THR A 166 35.16 3.09 -1.47
CA THR A 166 36.47 2.44 -1.34
C THR A 166 37.14 2.69 0.02
N ASP A 167 36.71 3.72 0.75
CA ASP A 167 37.22 4.05 2.07
C ASP A 167 36.68 3.07 3.14
N THR A 168 37.61 2.45 3.87
CA THR A 168 37.29 1.41 4.86
C THR A 168 36.47 1.93 6.03
N GLU A 169 36.74 3.15 6.50
CA GLU A 169 35.97 3.70 7.64
C GLU A 169 34.56 4.09 7.24
N LYS A 170 34.40 4.73 6.08
CA LYS A 170 33.07 5.02 5.53
C LYS A 170 32.25 3.75 5.25
N ARG A 171 32.91 2.70 4.75
CA ARG A 171 32.25 1.39 4.57
C ARG A 171 31.71 0.81 5.89
N LYS A 172 32.44 0.95 6.98
CA LYS A 172 31.96 0.51 8.30
C LYS A 172 30.76 1.31 8.76
N GLU A 173 30.73 2.63 8.53
CA GLU A 173 29.57 3.48 8.84
C GLU A 173 28.32 3.05 8.04
N ILE A 174 28.50 2.80 6.74
CA ILE A 174 27.40 2.34 5.85
C ILE A 174 26.87 0.98 6.31
N VAL A 175 27.73 0.02 6.65
CA VAL A 175 27.31 -1.28 7.21
C VAL A 175 26.52 -1.10 8.49
N GLY A 176 26.91 -0.19 9.38
CA GLY A 176 26.16 0.15 10.58
C GLY A 176 24.77 0.74 10.27
N ALA A 177 24.65 1.57 9.23
CA ALA A 177 23.39 2.12 8.77
C ALA A 177 22.47 1.03 8.16
N ILE A 178 23.03 0.17 7.30
CA ILE A 178 22.34 -0.99 6.71
C ILE A 178 21.77 -1.89 7.81
N ALA A 179 22.57 -2.24 8.82
CA ALA A 179 22.13 -3.09 9.93
C ALA A 179 20.96 -2.46 10.71
N LYS A 180 20.98 -1.13 10.93
CA LYS A 180 19.87 -0.41 11.59
C LYS A 180 18.60 -0.45 10.77
N ILE A 181 18.67 -0.26 9.45
CA ILE A 181 17.49 -0.31 8.57
C ILE A 181 16.94 -1.71 8.50
N THR A 182 17.78 -2.74 8.33
CA THR A 182 17.37 -4.15 8.34
C THR A 182 16.66 -4.53 9.63
N ALA A 183 17.15 -4.07 10.78
CA ALA A 183 16.49 -4.29 12.07
C ALA A 183 15.13 -3.57 12.21
N LYS A 184 14.95 -2.43 11.52
CA LYS A 184 13.64 -1.75 11.45
C LYS A 184 12.69 -2.51 10.53
N LEU A 185 13.16 -2.96 9.36
CA LEU A 185 12.36 -3.74 8.40
C LEU A 185 11.80 -5.03 9.00
N ALA A 186 12.55 -5.68 9.89
CA ALA A 186 12.11 -6.90 10.57
C ALA A 186 10.87 -6.69 11.50
N LYS A 187 10.43 -5.45 11.70
CA LYS A 187 9.24 -5.11 12.51
C LYS A 187 7.97 -4.94 11.68
N TYR A 188 8.09 -4.89 10.35
CA TYR A 188 6.99 -4.78 9.39
C TYR A 188 6.73 -6.10 8.68
#